data_ee5e3e908352b7455d67471b87c7f3c7
#
_entry.id   ee5e3e908352b7455d67471b87c7f3c7
#
_cell.length_a   1.000
_cell.length_b   1.000
_cell.length_c   1.000
_cell.angle_alpha   90.00
_cell.angle_beta   90.00
_cell.angle_gamma   90.00
#
_symmetry.space_group_name_H-M   'P 1'
#
loop_
_entity.id
_entity.type
_entity.pdbx_description
1 polymer ?
#
loop_
_entity_poly.entity_id
_entity_poly.type
_entity_poly.pdbx_seq_one_letter_code
_entity_poly.pdbx_strand_id
1 'polypeptide(L)'
;MMKLSRRSFLVAGACASSGLGTKLARAQGGIWQEYRRDDAGFRIEMPGAPRIRVQRGRPDNNWITSTGAQVRYQNEIFDVTSTEFKEFVAVEDEYTRFRDMMAGAGYQIEEDIPLTMDDVPAREFIIETGAINFVRRILVVRNFAIGIHAMGARNVQYSPTVRRFLDSFKLLRT
;
A
#
# COMPACT_ATOMS: atom_id res chain seq x y z
N MET A 1 -53.78 49.05 -1.04
CA MET A 1 -54.25 50.01 0.01
C MET A 1 -53.85 49.44 1.36
N MET A 2 -53.25 50.25 2.24
CA MET A 2 -52.72 50.02 3.62
C MET A 2 -51.27 49.54 3.66
N LYS A 3 -50.37 50.46 3.87
CA LYS A 3 -49.84 51.27 5.00
C LYS A 3 -48.94 50.41 5.92
N LEU A 4 -47.66 50.67 5.76
CA LEU A 4 -46.63 51.14 6.72
C LEU A 4 -46.75 50.69 8.17
N SER A 5 -45.66 50.10 8.68
CA SER A 5 -45.05 50.60 9.95
C SER A 5 -43.58 50.18 10.09
N ARG A 6 -42.76 51.20 10.11
CA ARG A 6 -41.35 51.18 10.58
C ARG A 6 -41.36 51.03 12.10
N ARG A 7 -40.46 50.22 12.65
CA ARG A 7 -39.85 50.52 13.94
C ARG A 7 -38.39 50.00 13.94
N SER A 8 -37.53 50.97 13.94
CA SER A 8 -36.11 50.86 14.22
C SER A 8 -35.90 50.44 15.68
N PHE A 9 -34.95 49.54 15.91
CA PHE A 9 -34.23 49.47 17.18
C PHE A 9 -32.76 49.18 16.86
N LEU A 10 -31.98 50.24 17.07
CA LEU A 10 -30.55 50.23 17.25
C LEU A 10 -30.27 49.67 18.66
N VAL A 11 -29.46 48.64 18.75
CA VAL A 11 -28.62 48.40 19.92
C VAL A 11 -27.23 48.05 19.44
N ALA A 12 -26.33 48.94 19.69
CA ALA A 12 -24.90 48.78 19.58
C ALA A 12 -24.40 47.91 20.74
N GLY A 13 -23.45 47.08 20.46
CA GLY A 13 -22.78 46.28 21.49
C GLY A 13 -21.65 45.47 20.88
N ALA A 14 -20.59 45.97 20.86
CA ALA A 14 -19.18 45.83 20.71
C ALA A 14 -18.57 44.47 21.14
N CYS A 15 -17.34 44.30 20.64
CA CYS A 15 -16.23 43.41 21.03
C CYS A 15 -16.18 42.09 20.27
N ALA A 16 -15.54 42.07 19.12
CA ALA A 16 -14.11 41.81 18.98
C ALA A 16 -13.59 40.64 19.83
N SER A 17 -13.47 39.51 19.16
CA SER A 17 -12.36 38.61 19.39
C SER A 17 -12.08 37.89 18.07
N SER A 18 -11.17 38.49 17.33
CA SER A 18 -10.46 37.90 16.20
C SER A 18 -9.64 36.72 16.72
N GLY A 19 -10.30 35.59 16.84
CA GLY A 19 -9.64 34.31 16.92
C GLY A 19 -9.13 33.94 15.51
N LEU A 20 -7.94 34.40 15.18
CA LEU A 20 -7.11 33.84 14.14
C LEU A 20 -6.85 32.38 14.50
N GLY A 21 -7.84 31.55 14.24
CA GLY A 21 -7.65 30.12 14.16
C GLY A 21 -6.78 29.85 12.93
N THR A 22 -5.48 29.99 13.09
CA THR A 22 -4.53 29.31 12.22
C THR A 22 -4.89 27.84 12.27
N LYS A 23 -5.69 27.39 11.32
CA LYS A 23 -5.72 26.00 10.95
C LYS A 23 -4.29 25.70 10.53
N LEU A 24 -3.47 25.26 11.49
CA LEU A 24 -2.30 24.48 11.20
C LEU A 24 -2.80 23.37 10.31
N ALA A 25 -2.58 23.52 9.00
CA ALA A 25 -2.59 22.41 8.09
C ALA A 25 -1.57 21.43 8.70
N ARG A 26 -2.07 20.46 9.47
CA ARG A 26 -1.28 19.31 9.85
C ARG A 26 -0.81 18.78 8.52
N ALA A 27 0.45 18.99 8.24
CA ALA A 27 1.14 18.21 7.25
C ALA A 27 0.85 16.75 7.64
N GLN A 28 0.01 16.09 6.88
CA GLN A 28 -0.24 14.65 7.01
C GLN A 28 1.01 13.93 6.48
N GLY A 29 2.15 14.20 7.11
CA GLY A 29 3.29 13.33 7.03
C GLY A 29 2.89 12.07 7.79
N GLY A 30 2.47 11.04 7.08
CA GLY A 30 2.17 9.75 7.68
C GLY A 30 3.36 9.34 8.53
N ILE A 31 3.11 8.98 9.78
CA ILE A 31 4.16 8.43 10.64
C ILE A 31 4.48 7.06 10.05
N TRP A 32 5.66 6.93 9.45
CA TRP A 32 6.15 5.64 8.97
C TRP A 32 6.29 4.69 10.13
N GLN A 33 5.75 3.48 9.97
CA GLN A 33 5.75 2.44 10.99
C GLN A 33 6.34 1.17 10.42
N GLU A 34 7.18 0.49 11.20
CA GLU A 34 7.66 -0.82 10.84
C GLU A 34 6.53 -1.85 10.99
N TYR A 35 6.27 -2.58 9.92
CA TYR A 35 5.49 -3.80 9.93
C TYR A 35 6.44 -4.99 9.86
N ARG A 36 6.34 -5.89 10.84
CA ARG A 36 7.25 -7.01 10.99
C ARG A 36 6.47 -8.32 11.05
N ARG A 37 6.99 -9.33 10.38
CA ARG A 37 6.48 -10.70 10.35
C ARG A 37 7.63 -11.65 10.66
N ASP A 38 7.74 -12.05 11.93
CA ASP A 38 8.81 -12.96 12.37
C ASP A 38 8.65 -14.37 11.80
N ASP A 39 7.42 -14.86 11.65
CA ASP A 39 7.10 -16.15 11.06
C ASP A 39 7.44 -16.24 9.57
N ALA A 40 7.22 -15.17 8.81
CA ALA A 40 7.58 -15.08 7.40
C ALA A 40 8.99 -14.51 7.18
N GLY A 41 9.68 -14.09 8.25
CA GLY A 41 11.08 -13.69 8.24
C GLY A 41 11.37 -12.34 7.57
N PHE A 42 10.49 -11.34 7.70
CA PHE A 42 10.72 -10.01 7.10
C PHE A 42 10.21 -8.84 7.93
N ARG A 43 10.67 -7.64 7.57
CA ARG A 43 10.13 -6.36 8.01
C ARG A 43 10.08 -5.35 6.86
N ILE A 44 9.19 -4.36 6.96
CA ILE A 44 9.02 -3.29 5.97
C ILE A 44 8.44 -2.03 6.62
N GLU A 45 8.82 -0.84 6.17
CA GLU A 45 8.20 0.41 6.61
C GLU A 45 6.92 0.69 5.84
N MET A 46 5.85 1.09 6.54
CA MET A 46 4.57 1.45 5.95
C MET A 46 4.19 2.90 6.31
N PRO A 47 3.57 3.66 5.41
CA PRO A 47 3.21 5.07 5.65
C PRO A 47 1.96 5.20 6.55
N GLY A 48 1.93 4.51 7.68
CA GLY A 48 0.86 4.47 8.67
C GLY A 48 0.58 3.06 9.19
N ALA A 49 -0.39 2.95 10.11
CA ALA A 49 -0.79 1.68 10.67
C ALA A 49 -1.51 0.80 9.63
N PRO A 50 -1.02 -0.41 9.35
CA PRO A 50 -1.63 -1.26 8.36
C PRO A 50 -2.92 -1.93 8.84
N ARG A 51 -3.85 -2.08 7.92
CA ARG A 51 -4.99 -2.99 8.09
C ARG A 51 -4.54 -4.39 7.71
N ILE A 52 -4.62 -5.29 8.66
CA ILE A 52 -4.23 -6.70 8.47
C ILE A 52 -5.42 -7.49 7.95
N ARG A 53 -5.16 -8.36 6.97
CA ARG A 53 -6.11 -9.34 6.43
C ARG A 53 -5.46 -10.71 6.45
N VAL A 54 -6.17 -11.69 6.95
CA VAL A 54 -5.72 -13.09 6.98
C VAL A 54 -6.72 -13.94 6.23
N GLN A 55 -6.24 -14.73 5.29
CA GLN A 55 -7.01 -15.73 4.56
C GLN A 55 -6.41 -17.10 4.84
N ARG A 56 -7.26 -18.10 5.04
CA ARG A 56 -6.84 -19.49 5.20
C ARG A 56 -7.08 -20.24 3.91
N GLY A 57 -6.12 -21.04 3.51
CA GLY A 57 -6.23 -21.94 2.38
C GLY A 57 -7.29 -23.02 2.63
N ARG A 58 -7.90 -23.51 1.57
CA ARG A 58 -8.75 -24.69 1.64
C ARG A 58 -7.88 -25.96 1.71
N PRO A 59 -8.42 -27.09 2.17
CA PRO A 59 -7.65 -28.34 2.25
C PRO A 59 -7.02 -28.80 0.94
N ASP A 60 -7.65 -28.50 -0.19
CA ASP A 60 -7.21 -28.80 -1.56
C ASP A 60 -6.19 -27.82 -2.15
N ASN A 61 -6.01 -26.66 -1.51
CA ASN A 61 -5.03 -25.67 -1.93
C ASN A 61 -3.61 -26.06 -1.49
N ASN A 62 -2.61 -25.68 -2.29
CA ASN A 62 -1.19 -25.81 -1.91
C ASN A 62 -0.73 -24.79 -0.87
N TRP A 63 -1.52 -23.77 -0.54
CA TRP A 63 -1.17 -22.77 0.46
C TRP A 63 -1.98 -22.92 1.74
N ILE A 64 -1.36 -22.56 2.89
CA ILE A 64 -1.93 -22.70 4.24
C ILE A 64 -2.61 -21.39 4.64
N THR A 65 -1.86 -20.29 4.61
CA THR A 65 -2.29 -18.98 5.07
C THR A 65 -1.72 -17.90 4.17
N SER A 66 -2.53 -16.89 3.88
CA SER A 66 -2.09 -15.67 3.23
C SER A 66 -2.42 -14.48 4.13
N THR A 67 -1.41 -13.73 4.52
CA THR A 67 -1.55 -12.53 5.36
C THR A 67 -1.14 -11.31 4.58
N GLY A 68 -2.06 -10.35 4.47
CA GLY A 68 -1.81 -9.05 3.85
C GLY A 68 -1.85 -7.93 4.87
N ALA A 69 -0.94 -6.97 4.75
CA ALA A 69 -0.92 -5.71 5.48
C ALA A 69 -1.03 -4.56 4.50
N GLN A 70 -2.07 -3.77 4.61
CA GLN A 70 -2.38 -2.70 3.66
C GLN A 70 -2.54 -1.34 4.33
N VAL A 71 -1.96 -0.31 3.73
CA VAL A 71 -2.16 1.10 4.08
C VAL A 71 -2.64 1.85 2.85
N ARG A 72 -3.59 2.74 3.05
CA ARG A 72 -3.92 3.78 2.07
C ARG A 72 -3.36 5.10 2.58
N TYR A 73 -2.48 5.72 1.80
CA TYR A 73 -1.86 6.98 2.14
C TYR A 73 -1.88 7.92 0.94
N GLN A 74 -2.40 9.12 1.12
CA GLN A 74 -2.69 10.03 0.02
C GLN A 74 -3.57 9.34 -1.06
N ASN A 75 -3.10 9.27 -2.30
CA ASN A 75 -3.79 8.60 -3.40
C ASN A 75 -3.14 7.25 -3.77
N GLU A 76 -2.27 6.72 -2.90
CA GLU A 76 -1.54 5.50 -3.11
C GLU A 76 -2.01 4.41 -2.14
N ILE A 77 -1.89 3.17 -2.57
CA ILE A 77 -2.14 1.99 -1.74
C ILE A 77 -0.83 1.21 -1.65
N PHE A 78 -0.45 0.88 -0.43
CA PHE A 78 0.73 0.10 -0.09
C PHE A 78 0.28 -1.21 0.51
N ASP A 79 0.78 -2.31 0.00
CA ASP A 79 0.40 -3.64 0.46
C ASP A 79 1.61 -4.57 0.47
N VAL A 80 1.74 -5.34 1.53
CA VAL A 80 2.66 -6.47 1.58
C VAL A 80 1.87 -7.71 1.94
N THR A 81 2.02 -8.75 1.13
CA THR A 81 1.34 -10.03 1.32
C THR A 81 2.38 -11.14 1.48
N SER A 82 2.21 -11.99 2.47
CA SER A 82 2.99 -13.22 2.62
C SER A 82 2.05 -14.41 2.58
N THR A 83 2.30 -15.33 1.66
CA THR A 83 1.54 -16.56 1.48
C THR A 83 2.41 -17.74 1.86
N GLU A 84 1.99 -18.48 2.88
CA GLU A 84 2.63 -19.70 3.35
C GLU A 84 2.12 -20.90 2.55
N PHE A 85 3.04 -21.70 2.02
CA PHE A 85 2.74 -22.92 1.27
C PHE A 85 3.00 -24.17 2.11
N LYS A 86 2.30 -25.26 1.79
CA LYS A 86 2.50 -26.59 2.41
C LYS A 86 3.84 -27.17 2.06
N GLU A 87 4.29 -26.89 0.84
CA GLU A 87 5.53 -27.40 0.26
C GLU A 87 6.35 -26.25 -0.30
N PHE A 88 7.61 -26.52 -0.57
CA PHE A 88 8.47 -25.56 -1.25
C PHE A 88 7.90 -25.19 -2.62
N VAL A 89 7.89 -23.91 -2.92
CA VAL A 89 7.49 -23.37 -4.22
C VAL A 89 8.71 -22.76 -4.88
N ALA A 90 8.97 -23.14 -6.12
CA ALA A 90 10.04 -22.50 -6.88
C ALA A 90 9.66 -21.04 -7.17
N VAL A 91 10.62 -20.15 -7.08
CA VAL A 91 10.38 -18.71 -7.30
C VAL A 91 9.87 -18.43 -8.71
N GLU A 92 10.33 -19.18 -9.70
CA GLU A 92 9.88 -19.04 -11.11
C GLU A 92 8.41 -19.44 -11.30
N ASP A 93 7.90 -20.39 -10.51
CA ASP A 93 6.48 -20.75 -10.52
C ASP A 93 5.60 -19.60 -10.02
N GLU A 94 6.06 -18.87 -8.99
CA GLU A 94 5.38 -17.69 -8.50
C GLU A 94 5.39 -16.53 -9.51
N TYR A 95 6.48 -16.34 -10.22
CA TYR A 95 6.56 -15.34 -11.28
C TYR A 95 5.63 -15.71 -12.45
N THR A 96 5.61 -16.98 -12.85
CA THR A 96 4.72 -17.47 -13.91
C THR A 96 3.27 -17.33 -13.50
N ARG A 97 2.91 -17.77 -12.29
CA ARG A 97 1.57 -17.63 -11.74
C ARG A 97 1.10 -16.17 -11.70
N PHE A 98 1.99 -15.25 -11.34
CA PHE A 98 1.68 -13.84 -11.35
C PHE A 98 1.43 -13.29 -12.76
N ARG A 99 2.28 -13.65 -13.74
CA ARG A 99 2.08 -13.25 -15.14
C ARG A 99 0.75 -13.78 -15.69
N ASP A 100 0.44 -15.04 -15.44
CA ASP A 100 -0.81 -15.68 -15.89
C ASP A 100 -2.03 -14.99 -15.27
N MET A 101 -1.95 -14.63 -13.99
CA MET A 101 -3.00 -13.89 -13.29
C MET A 101 -3.20 -12.50 -13.91
N MET A 102 -2.15 -11.78 -14.24
CA MET A 102 -2.23 -10.46 -14.88
C MET A 102 -2.83 -10.58 -16.28
N ALA A 103 -2.34 -11.52 -17.09
CA ALA A 103 -2.86 -11.78 -18.43
C ALA A 103 -4.35 -12.19 -18.39
N GLY A 104 -4.73 -13.07 -17.48
CA GLY A 104 -6.12 -13.49 -17.28
C GLY A 104 -7.05 -12.35 -16.83
N ALA A 105 -6.53 -11.35 -16.15
CA ALA A 105 -7.24 -10.13 -15.77
C ALA A 105 -7.27 -9.07 -16.89
N GLY A 106 -6.61 -9.32 -18.03
CA GLY A 106 -6.50 -8.37 -19.13
C GLY A 106 -5.50 -7.24 -18.90
N TYR A 107 -4.59 -7.40 -17.94
CA TYR A 107 -3.53 -6.43 -17.67
C TYR A 107 -2.25 -6.78 -18.42
N GLN A 108 -1.56 -5.73 -18.87
CA GLN A 108 -0.27 -5.86 -19.52
C GLN A 108 0.85 -5.53 -18.53
N ILE A 109 1.88 -6.38 -18.49
CA ILE A 109 3.12 -6.12 -17.77
C ILE A 109 4.02 -5.34 -18.71
N GLU A 110 4.31 -4.10 -18.37
CA GLU A 110 5.18 -3.20 -19.16
C GLU A 110 6.66 -3.51 -18.94
N GLU A 111 7.02 -3.80 -17.68
CA GLU A 111 8.40 -4.12 -17.31
C GLU A 111 8.44 -5.32 -16.37
N ASP A 112 9.44 -6.17 -16.54
CA ASP A 112 9.76 -7.35 -15.74
C ASP A 112 11.25 -7.34 -15.44
N ILE A 113 11.62 -6.80 -14.28
CA ILE A 113 12.99 -6.45 -13.92
C ILE A 113 13.51 -7.44 -12.88
N PRO A 114 14.55 -8.26 -13.20
CA PRO A 114 15.21 -9.08 -12.21
C PRO A 114 15.98 -8.21 -11.21
N LEU A 115 15.88 -8.56 -9.93
CA LEU A 115 16.62 -7.89 -8.86
C LEU A 115 16.97 -8.87 -7.75
N THR A 116 17.77 -8.42 -6.79
CA THR A 116 18.14 -9.18 -5.60
C THR A 116 17.74 -8.36 -4.37
N MET A 117 17.08 -9.00 -3.41
CA MET A 117 16.69 -8.41 -2.14
C MET A 117 17.30 -9.21 -0.98
N ASP A 118 18.26 -8.62 -0.25
CA ASP A 118 19.03 -9.28 0.82
C ASP A 118 19.56 -10.67 0.40
N ASP A 119 20.23 -10.73 -0.77
CA ASP A 119 20.80 -11.92 -1.40
C ASP A 119 19.79 -12.96 -1.92
N VAL A 120 18.48 -12.65 -1.91
CA VAL A 120 17.43 -13.51 -2.45
C VAL A 120 16.97 -13.00 -3.83
N PRO A 121 16.89 -13.89 -4.84
CA PRO A 121 16.34 -13.52 -6.14
C PRO A 121 14.91 -13.00 -6.02
N ALA A 122 14.63 -11.91 -6.70
CA ALA A 122 13.32 -11.27 -6.75
C ALA A 122 13.04 -10.70 -8.14
N ARG A 123 11.81 -10.30 -8.40
CA ARG A 123 11.42 -9.56 -9.61
C ARG A 123 10.56 -8.36 -9.25
N GLU A 124 10.78 -7.26 -9.93
CA GLU A 124 9.89 -6.09 -9.93
C GLU A 124 9.09 -6.07 -11.24
N PHE A 125 7.78 -6.03 -11.11
CA PHE A 125 6.85 -5.92 -12.24
C PHE A 125 6.22 -4.53 -12.22
N ILE A 126 6.18 -3.88 -13.37
CA ILE A 126 5.46 -2.64 -13.59
C ILE A 126 4.29 -2.93 -14.51
N ILE A 127 3.09 -2.60 -14.05
CA ILE A 127 1.84 -2.87 -14.75
C ILE A 127 1.08 -1.56 -14.93
N GLU A 128 0.76 -1.23 -16.16
CA GLU A 128 -0.06 -0.08 -16.51
C GLU A 128 -1.48 -0.52 -16.89
N THR A 129 -2.47 0.16 -16.30
CA THR A 129 -3.90 -0.12 -16.57
C THR A 129 -4.64 1.12 -17.09
N GLY A 130 -3.90 2.06 -17.65
CA GLY A 130 -4.42 3.34 -18.14
C GLY A 130 -4.60 4.41 -17.04
N ALA A 131 -5.49 4.21 -16.09
CA ALA A 131 -5.76 5.17 -15.01
C ALA A 131 -4.95 4.91 -13.73
N ILE A 132 -4.60 3.65 -13.49
CA ILE A 132 -3.92 3.19 -12.27
C ILE A 132 -2.74 2.32 -12.68
N ASN A 133 -1.58 2.61 -12.12
CA ASN A 133 -0.39 1.81 -12.31
C ASN A 133 -0.06 1.06 -11.03
N PHE A 134 0.60 -0.09 -11.21
CA PHE A 134 1.10 -0.91 -10.11
C PHE A 134 2.60 -1.11 -10.26
N VAL A 135 3.29 -1.15 -9.14
CA VAL A 135 4.62 -1.74 -9.04
C VAL A 135 4.56 -2.86 -8.02
N ARG A 136 5.08 -4.02 -8.38
CA ARG A 136 5.08 -5.19 -7.50
C ARG A 136 6.42 -5.90 -7.52
N ARG A 137 6.97 -6.13 -6.32
CA ARG A 137 8.11 -7.04 -6.13
C ARG A 137 7.61 -8.39 -5.61
N ILE A 138 8.18 -9.45 -6.11
CA ILE A 138 7.88 -10.83 -5.68
C ILE A 138 9.19 -11.53 -5.37
N LEU A 139 9.23 -12.20 -4.22
CA LEU A 139 10.31 -13.09 -3.82
C LEU A 139 9.76 -14.30 -3.08
N VAL A 140 10.52 -15.38 -3.06
CA VAL A 140 10.20 -16.58 -2.27
C VAL A 140 11.30 -16.83 -1.26
N VAL A 141 10.91 -16.98 0.00
CA VAL A 141 11.81 -17.26 1.11
C VAL A 141 11.27 -18.46 1.88
N ARG A 142 12.04 -19.54 1.93
CA ARG A 142 11.59 -20.81 2.53
C ARG A 142 10.29 -21.29 1.85
N ASN A 143 9.21 -21.43 2.61
CA ASN A 143 7.88 -21.79 2.12
C ASN A 143 6.92 -20.58 2.02
N PHE A 144 7.45 -19.34 2.01
CA PHE A 144 6.66 -18.13 1.86
C PHE A 144 6.92 -17.46 0.52
N ALA A 145 5.85 -17.19 -0.25
CA ALA A 145 5.89 -16.19 -1.31
C ALA A 145 5.51 -14.83 -0.72
N ILE A 146 6.36 -13.85 -0.92
CA ILE A 146 6.18 -12.48 -0.43
C ILE A 146 5.97 -11.57 -1.63
N GLY A 147 4.83 -10.89 -1.64
CA GLY A 147 4.51 -9.86 -2.62
C GLY A 147 4.45 -8.49 -1.95
N ILE A 148 5.25 -7.56 -2.45
CA ILE A 148 5.29 -6.17 -1.98
C ILE A 148 4.78 -5.32 -3.13
N HIS A 149 3.66 -4.60 -2.97
CA HIS A 149 3.18 -3.80 -4.06
C HIS A 149 2.65 -2.44 -3.64
N ALA A 150 2.77 -1.49 -4.55
CA ALA A 150 2.14 -0.19 -4.45
C ALA A 150 1.32 0.08 -5.71
N MET A 151 0.22 0.80 -5.53
CA MET A 151 -0.70 1.16 -6.59
C MET A 151 -1.06 2.63 -6.44
N GLY A 152 -1.15 3.33 -7.56
CA GLY A 152 -1.48 4.75 -7.56
C GLY A 152 -1.75 5.27 -8.97
N ALA A 153 -1.65 6.59 -9.14
CA ALA A 153 -1.78 7.22 -10.45
C ALA A 153 -0.61 6.84 -11.39
N ARG A 154 -0.67 7.28 -12.63
CA ARG A 154 0.39 7.08 -13.62
C ARG A 154 1.76 7.45 -13.03
N ASN A 155 2.78 6.66 -13.34
CA ASN A 155 4.16 6.82 -12.85
C ASN A 155 4.34 6.59 -11.33
N VAL A 156 3.43 5.88 -10.67
CA VAL A 156 3.52 5.55 -9.25
C VAL A 156 4.84 4.89 -8.87
N GLN A 157 5.44 4.12 -9.78
CA GLN A 157 6.74 3.46 -9.60
C GLN A 157 7.90 4.44 -9.34
N TYR A 158 7.75 5.71 -9.71
CA TYR A 158 8.76 6.76 -9.48
C TYR A 158 8.43 7.65 -8.25
N SER A 159 7.28 7.44 -7.59
CA SER A 159 6.93 8.16 -6.37
C SER A 159 7.98 7.93 -5.28
N PRO A 160 8.54 8.98 -4.67
CA PRO A 160 9.51 8.83 -3.57
C PRO A 160 8.95 8.03 -2.39
N THR A 161 7.65 8.17 -2.11
CA THR A 161 6.95 7.42 -1.06
C THR A 161 6.91 5.93 -1.41
N VAL A 162 6.60 5.60 -2.65
CA VAL A 162 6.58 4.21 -3.14
C VAL A 162 7.98 3.60 -3.13
N ARG A 163 8.99 4.32 -3.60
CA ARG A 163 10.38 3.83 -3.55
C ARG A 163 10.84 3.59 -2.13
N ARG A 164 10.58 4.53 -1.19
CA ARG A 164 10.88 4.31 0.23
C ARG A 164 10.23 3.03 0.76
N PHE A 165 8.95 2.81 0.48
CA PHE A 165 8.23 1.60 0.89
C PHE A 165 8.92 0.34 0.34
N LEU A 166 9.11 0.26 -0.97
CA LEU A 166 9.70 -0.90 -1.64
C LEU A 166 11.13 -1.19 -1.16
N ASP A 167 11.93 -0.15 -0.94
CA ASP A 167 13.36 -0.28 -0.58
C ASP A 167 13.58 -0.47 0.93
N SER A 168 12.55 -0.22 1.74
CA SER A 168 12.59 -0.45 3.19
C SER A 168 12.46 -1.93 3.58
N PHE A 169 12.05 -2.79 2.65
CA PHE A 169 11.93 -4.22 2.92
C PHE A 169 13.26 -4.85 3.28
N LYS A 170 13.26 -5.66 4.34
CA LYS A 170 14.43 -6.39 4.80
C LYS A 170 14.04 -7.78 5.27
N LEU A 171 14.85 -8.77 4.91
CA LEU A 171 14.76 -10.09 5.49
C LEU A 171 15.35 -10.08 6.91
N LEU A 172 14.70 -10.80 7.81
CA LEU A 172 15.20 -11.00 9.15
C LEU A 172 16.24 -12.13 9.10
N ARG A 173 17.48 -11.80 9.47
CA ARG A 173 18.53 -12.81 9.63
C ARG A 173 18.16 -13.67 10.83
N THR A 174 17.98 -14.95 10.64
CA THR A 174 17.86 -15.97 11.70
C THR A 174 19.23 -16.43 12.14
#